data_7372bfa29bcaaf4cbf63b91538d2a5b9
#
_entry.id   7372bfa29bcaaf4cbf63b91538d2a5b9
#
_cell.length_a   1.000
_cell.length_b   1.000
_cell.length_c   1.000
_cell.angle_alpha   90.00
_cell.angle_beta   90.00
_cell.angle_gamma   90.00
#
_symmetry.space_group_name_H-M   'P 1'
#
loop_
_entity.id
_entity.type
_entity.pdbx_description
1 polymer ?
#
loop_
_entity_poly.entity_id
_entity_poly.type
_entity_poly.pdbx_seq_one_letter_code
_entity_poly.pdbx_strand_id
1 'polypeptide(L)'
;MKRLHIALIGISVLLLTSCKDEVEKPKVIYDSANKGKEMTKVDSTQVALSDLPIQMDGTDYLIHPVGDLRVYERGTKARYGSSSVIDLSFTISNYGENEITGYLQNLKFQKTDSDSIHALTDKPALILTATYLKAVSDRAKKQIMVYTMYDIDTNRDGKLDTSDIKSLYLSEISGARFTKISPDFQELIDWSLIESKNRLYFRTVEDTNKNGQFDKNDVVHYNYVDLSNNEWKVSSYQPI
;
A
#
# COMPACT_ATOMS: atom_id res chain seq x y z
N MET A 1 16.86 13.78 -63.76
CA MET A 1 15.89 13.08 -62.88
C MET A 1 16.51 11.95 -62.01
N LYS A 2 17.80 11.73 -61.98
CA LYS A 2 18.44 10.67 -61.12
C LYS A 2 19.02 11.12 -59.80
N ARG A 3 18.99 12.42 -59.51
CA ARG A 3 19.53 12.96 -58.22
C ARG A 3 18.50 13.25 -57.14
N LEU A 4 17.20 13.12 -57.45
CA LEU A 4 16.10 13.38 -56.49
C LEU A 4 15.70 12.15 -55.66
N HIS A 5 16.08 10.94 -56.08
CA HIS A 5 15.68 9.69 -55.38
C HIS A 5 16.69 9.29 -54.28
N ILE A 6 17.88 9.84 -54.27
CA ILE A 6 18.91 9.52 -53.24
C ILE A 6 18.69 10.33 -51.96
N ALA A 7 18.09 11.50 -52.06
CA ALA A 7 17.78 12.34 -50.87
C ALA A 7 16.61 11.84 -50.04
N LEU A 8 15.68 11.03 -50.62
CA LEU A 8 14.50 10.51 -49.92
C LEU A 8 14.80 9.27 -49.10
N ILE A 9 15.83 8.50 -49.43
CA ILE A 9 16.23 7.27 -48.70
C ILE A 9 17.04 7.61 -47.45
N GLY A 10 17.75 8.74 -47.42
CA GLY A 10 18.56 9.17 -46.27
C GLY A 10 17.73 9.65 -45.06
N ILE A 11 16.46 10.06 -45.24
CA ILE A 11 15.62 10.60 -44.17
C ILE A 11 14.80 9.49 -43.44
N SER A 12 14.63 8.34 -44.10
CA SER A 12 13.85 7.22 -43.54
C SER A 12 14.57 6.37 -42.50
N VAL A 13 15.89 6.50 -42.34
CA VAL A 13 16.70 5.67 -41.39
C VAL A 13 16.86 6.32 -40.02
N LEU A 14 16.48 7.60 -39.85
CA LEU A 14 16.70 8.34 -38.60
C LEU A 14 15.54 8.26 -37.57
N LEU A 15 14.49 7.47 -37.82
CA LEU A 15 13.33 7.37 -36.95
C LEU A 15 13.25 6.09 -36.11
N LEU A 16 14.31 5.26 -36.04
CA LEU A 16 14.25 3.96 -35.36
C LEU A 16 15.11 3.85 -34.08
N THR A 17 15.49 4.95 -33.46
CA THR A 17 16.22 4.87 -32.18
C THR A 17 15.56 5.75 -31.12
N SER A 18 14.43 5.30 -30.58
CA SER A 18 13.95 5.78 -29.29
C SER A 18 13.02 4.75 -28.63
N CYS A 19 13.53 3.57 -28.36
CA CYS A 19 13.14 2.85 -27.17
C CYS A 19 14.31 3.01 -26.20
N LYS A 20 14.26 3.99 -25.31
CA LYS A 20 14.96 3.89 -24.04
C LYS A 20 14.16 2.85 -23.27
N ASP A 21 14.72 1.66 -23.09
CA ASP A 21 14.31 0.77 -22.02
C ASP A 21 14.47 1.59 -20.73
N GLU A 22 13.37 2.04 -20.15
CA GLU A 22 13.40 2.54 -18.78
C GLU A 22 13.85 1.37 -17.93
N VAL A 23 15.09 1.45 -17.43
CA VAL A 23 15.59 0.49 -16.46
C VAL A 23 14.68 0.61 -15.24
N GLU A 24 13.81 -0.36 -15.03
CA GLU A 24 12.98 -0.42 -13.84
C GLU A 24 13.88 -0.36 -12.61
N LYS A 25 13.62 0.63 -11.75
CA LYS A 25 14.38 0.77 -10.52
C LYS A 25 14.08 -0.41 -9.60
N PRO A 26 15.07 -0.93 -8.87
CA PRO A 26 14.84 -2.03 -7.95
C PRO A 26 13.90 -1.60 -6.80
N LYS A 27 12.96 -2.46 -6.42
CA LYS A 27 12.10 -2.27 -5.24
C LYS A 27 12.88 -2.48 -3.94
N VAL A 28 13.97 -3.22 -3.99
CA VAL A 28 14.78 -3.56 -2.80
C VAL A 28 16.24 -3.37 -3.10
N ILE A 29 16.95 -2.73 -2.17
CA ILE A 29 18.41 -2.63 -2.18
C ILE A 29 18.96 -3.52 -1.06
N TYR A 30 19.61 -4.62 -1.42
CA TYR A 30 20.24 -5.55 -0.50
C TYR A 30 21.69 -5.12 -0.23
N ASP A 31 21.96 -4.58 0.96
CA ASP A 31 23.31 -4.35 1.46
C ASP A 31 23.61 -5.23 2.66
N SER A 32 24.89 -5.44 2.98
CA SER A 32 25.36 -6.21 4.13
C SER A 32 24.95 -5.66 5.50
N ALA A 33 24.25 -4.52 5.56
CA ALA A 33 23.70 -3.89 6.76
C ALA A 33 22.15 -3.86 6.77
N ASN A 34 21.52 -4.87 6.22
CA ASN A 34 20.09 -4.93 5.90
C ASN A 34 19.13 -4.74 7.07
N LYS A 35 18.91 -3.47 7.41
CA LYS A 35 17.60 -3.00 7.88
C LYS A 35 17.24 -1.84 6.97
N GLY A 36 16.06 -1.90 6.32
CA GLY A 36 15.52 -0.75 5.62
C GLY A 36 15.68 0.48 6.51
N LYS A 37 16.10 1.60 5.96
CA LYS A 37 16.33 2.81 6.75
C LYS A 37 14.96 3.26 7.24
N GLU A 38 14.74 3.22 8.56
CA GLU A 38 13.54 3.85 9.14
C GLU A 38 13.56 5.33 8.71
N MET A 39 12.51 5.73 8.00
CA MET A 39 12.33 7.15 7.67
C MET A 39 12.12 7.92 8.98
N THR A 40 13.08 8.76 9.33
CA THR A 40 13.05 9.56 10.54
C THR A 40 12.35 10.91 10.38
N LYS A 41 11.85 11.24 9.16
CA LYS A 41 11.17 12.51 8.90
C LYS A 41 9.95 12.32 8.00
N VAL A 42 8.78 12.61 8.58
CA VAL A 42 7.61 12.99 7.80
C VAL A 42 7.92 14.33 7.13
N ASP A 43 7.62 14.49 5.86
CA ASP A 43 7.78 15.77 5.14
C ASP A 43 6.88 16.82 5.82
N SER A 44 7.49 17.74 6.55
CA SER A 44 6.78 18.79 7.30
C SER A 44 6.14 19.86 6.41
N THR A 45 6.29 19.76 5.09
CA THR A 45 5.66 20.68 4.12
C THR A 45 4.25 20.23 3.74
N GLN A 46 3.85 19.01 4.07
CA GLN A 46 2.53 18.46 3.79
C GLN A 46 1.57 18.75 4.95
N VAL A 47 0.36 19.20 4.63
CA VAL A 47 -0.69 19.43 5.61
C VAL A 47 -1.45 18.12 5.83
N ALA A 48 -1.22 17.50 7.00
CA ALA A 48 -1.98 16.33 7.38
C ALA A 48 -3.44 16.72 7.68
N LEU A 49 -4.36 15.96 7.09
CA LEU A 49 -5.80 16.07 7.32
C LEU A 49 -6.33 14.78 7.91
N SER A 50 -7.47 14.86 8.56
CA SER A 50 -8.26 13.71 8.96
C SER A 50 -9.63 13.79 8.32
N ASP A 51 -10.10 12.69 7.75
CA ASP A 51 -11.50 12.56 7.38
C ASP A 51 -12.39 12.45 8.62
N LEU A 52 -13.70 12.64 8.42
CA LEU A 52 -14.69 12.36 9.45
C LEU A 52 -14.59 10.90 9.91
N PRO A 53 -14.94 10.63 11.18
CA PRO A 53 -14.85 9.28 11.73
C PRO A 53 -15.77 8.30 11.00
N ILE A 54 -15.27 7.09 10.80
CA ILE A 54 -15.97 5.96 10.21
C ILE A 54 -16.21 4.94 11.32
N GLN A 55 -17.43 4.44 11.45
CA GLN A 55 -17.74 3.33 12.34
C GLN A 55 -18.06 2.08 11.51
N MET A 56 -17.31 1.00 11.73
CA MET A 56 -17.62 -0.29 11.13
C MET A 56 -18.86 -0.89 11.80
N ASP A 57 -19.73 -1.52 11.00
CA ASP A 57 -20.99 -2.08 11.50
C ASP A 57 -20.77 -3.11 12.62
N GLY A 58 -21.51 -2.94 13.72
CA GLY A 58 -21.44 -3.81 14.89
C GLY A 58 -20.20 -3.61 15.76
N THR A 59 -19.52 -2.47 15.66
CA THR A 59 -18.34 -2.14 16.49
C THR A 59 -18.56 -0.91 17.36
N ASP A 60 -17.82 -0.82 18.48
CA ASP A 60 -17.83 0.31 19.40
C ASP A 60 -16.63 1.26 19.18
N TYR A 61 -16.07 1.29 17.96
CA TYR A 61 -14.92 2.12 17.64
C TYR A 61 -15.19 3.01 16.43
N LEU A 62 -14.76 4.26 16.56
CA LEU A 62 -14.64 5.22 15.47
C LEU A 62 -13.23 5.18 14.93
N ILE A 63 -13.09 5.14 13.61
CA ILE A 63 -11.81 5.12 12.90
C ILE A 63 -11.68 6.45 12.15
N HIS A 64 -10.61 7.20 12.42
CA HIS A 64 -10.31 8.47 11.79
C HIS A 64 -9.15 8.28 10.79
N PRO A 65 -9.41 8.25 9.47
CA PRO A 65 -8.34 8.21 8.47
C PRO A 65 -7.51 9.50 8.52
N VAL A 66 -6.19 9.36 8.49
CA VAL A 66 -5.24 10.48 8.48
C VAL A 66 -4.33 10.36 7.26
N GLY A 67 -4.20 11.43 6.50
CA GLY A 67 -3.35 11.48 5.30
C GLY A 67 -3.07 12.91 4.87
N ASP A 68 -2.44 13.07 3.72
CA ASP A 68 -2.08 14.37 3.20
C ASP A 68 -3.20 14.99 2.37
N LEU A 69 -3.26 16.32 2.42
CA LEU A 69 -4.11 17.11 1.53
C LEU A 69 -3.76 16.81 0.06
N ARG A 70 -4.73 16.32 -0.71
CA ARG A 70 -4.56 16.07 -2.14
C ARG A 70 -4.83 17.34 -2.92
N VAL A 71 -3.82 17.82 -3.64
CA VAL A 71 -3.93 18.93 -4.59
C VAL A 71 -4.04 18.34 -6.00
N TYR A 72 -5.20 18.46 -6.62
CA TYR A 72 -5.38 18.07 -8.00
C TYR A 72 -5.19 19.28 -8.91
N GLU A 73 -4.09 19.32 -9.66
CA GLU A 73 -3.97 20.23 -10.79
C GLU A 73 -4.78 19.67 -11.97
N ARG A 74 -5.97 20.21 -12.18
CA ARG A 74 -6.77 19.90 -13.35
C ARG A 74 -6.16 20.62 -14.56
N GLY A 75 -5.22 19.96 -15.25
CA GLY A 75 -4.68 20.43 -16.52
C GLY A 75 -5.74 20.42 -17.60
N THR A 76 -6.50 21.49 -17.71
CA THR A 76 -7.28 21.75 -18.90
C THR A 76 -6.32 22.21 -19.99
N LYS A 77 -6.09 21.38 -21.01
CA LYS A 77 -5.60 21.87 -22.32
C LYS A 77 -6.69 22.76 -22.94
N ALA A 78 -6.93 23.91 -22.34
CA ALA A 78 -7.78 24.93 -22.91
C ALA A 78 -6.92 25.91 -23.71
N ARG A 79 -7.12 25.92 -25.01
CA ARG A 79 -6.69 27.00 -25.87
C ARG A 79 -7.28 28.32 -25.34
N TYR A 80 -6.39 29.28 -25.10
CA TYR A 80 -6.71 30.67 -24.78
C TYR A 80 -7.27 30.96 -23.36
N GLY A 81 -6.39 31.43 -22.49
CA GLY A 81 -6.77 32.33 -21.40
C GLY A 81 -7.49 31.69 -20.20
N SER A 82 -7.12 30.50 -19.82
CA SER A 82 -7.72 29.82 -18.65
C SER A 82 -6.73 29.76 -17.47
N SER A 83 -7.14 30.42 -16.37
CA SER A 83 -6.54 30.24 -15.07
C SER A 83 -6.57 28.75 -14.68
N SER A 84 -5.47 28.19 -14.22
CA SER A 84 -5.43 26.85 -13.61
C SER A 84 -6.35 26.83 -12.39
N VAL A 85 -7.44 26.08 -12.46
CA VAL A 85 -8.29 25.85 -11.30
C VAL A 85 -7.61 24.75 -10.48
N ILE A 86 -7.07 25.13 -9.32
CA ILE A 86 -6.59 24.20 -8.31
C ILE A 86 -7.83 23.63 -7.62
N ASP A 87 -8.11 22.35 -7.84
CA ASP A 87 -9.20 21.66 -7.16
C ASP A 87 -8.62 20.99 -5.90
N LEU A 88 -8.95 21.56 -4.74
CA LEU A 88 -8.53 21.03 -3.45
C LEU A 88 -9.53 19.98 -2.97
N SER A 89 -9.12 18.74 -2.87
CA SER A 89 -9.93 17.71 -2.23
C SER A 89 -9.53 17.57 -0.77
N PHE A 90 -10.48 17.80 0.12
CA PHE A 90 -10.32 17.59 1.55
C PHE A 90 -10.66 16.15 1.98
N THR A 91 -11.10 15.31 1.06
CA THR A 91 -11.34 13.89 1.31
C THR A 91 -10.09 13.09 0.95
N ILE A 92 -9.53 12.37 1.92
CA ILE A 92 -8.29 11.61 1.78
C ILE A 92 -8.51 10.12 1.64
N SER A 93 -9.67 9.62 2.07
CA SER A 93 -10.03 8.20 2.00
C SER A 93 -11.31 7.98 1.20
N ASN A 94 -11.49 6.73 0.75
CA ASN A 94 -12.79 6.23 0.30
C ASN A 94 -13.20 5.13 1.27
N TYR A 95 -14.49 5.06 1.55
CA TYR A 95 -15.07 4.07 2.42
C TYR A 95 -16.10 3.23 1.66
N GLY A 96 -15.88 1.92 1.64
CA GLY A 96 -16.85 0.92 1.22
C GLY A 96 -17.45 0.23 2.44
N GLU A 97 -18.31 -0.76 2.24
CA GLU A 97 -19.09 -1.41 3.30
C GLU A 97 -18.23 -1.86 4.52
N ASN A 98 -17.06 -2.44 4.29
CA ASN A 98 -16.15 -2.92 5.34
C ASN A 98 -14.69 -2.54 5.07
N GLU A 99 -14.42 -1.60 4.17
CA GLU A 99 -13.08 -1.27 3.75
C GLU A 99 -12.87 0.24 3.60
N ILE A 100 -11.77 0.71 4.17
CA ILE A 100 -11.25 2.07 3.97
C ILE A 100 -10.06 1.96 3.02
N THR A 101 -10.06 2.77 1.95
CA THR A 101 -8.95 2.82 0.99
C THR A 101 -8.42 4.24 0.86
N GLY A 102 -7.13 4.37 0.58
CA GLY A 102 -6.49 5.68 0.39
C GLY A 102 -4.98 5.54 0.30
N TYR A 103 -4.30 6.68 0.44
CA TYR A 103 -2.88 6.79 0.72
C TYR A 103 -2.75 7.41 2.10
N LEU A 104 -3.05 6.60 3.14
CA LEU A 104 -3.23 7.09 4.50
C LEU A 104 -1.92 6.96 5.26
N GLN A 105 -1.52 8.03 5.94
CA GLN A 105 -0.33 8.04 6.81
C GLN A 105 -0.58 7.34 8.14
N ASN A 106 -1.85 7.32 8.58
CA ASN A 106 -2.26 6.65 9.80
C ASN A 106 -3.77 6.42 9.84
N LEU A 107 -4.20 5.60 10.77
CA LEU A 107 -5.56 5.54 11.27
C LEU A 107 -5.54 5.83 12.76
N LYS A 108 -6.51 6.61 13.24
CA LYS A 108 -6.68 6.83 14.68
C LYS A 108 -7.97 6.20 15.14
N PHE A 109 -7.97 5.69 16.35
CA PHE A 109 -9.07 4.94 16.93
C PHE A 109 -9.59 5.64 18.17
N GLN A 110 -10.90 5.69 18.29
CA GLN A 110 -11.62 6.27 19.42
C GLN A 110 -12.73 5.31 19.80
N LYS A 111 -12.83 4.94 21.06
CA LYS A 111 -13.97 4.19 21.55
C LYS A 111 -15.19 5.10 21.64
N THR A 112 -16.38 4.64 21.27
CA THR A 112 -17.60 5.46 21.21
C THR A 112 -18.04 6.08 22.54
N ASP A 113 -17.61 5.49 23.68
CA ASP A 113 -17.87 5.98 25.03
C ASP A 113 -16.71 6.78 25.64
N SER A 114 -15.74 7.21 24.83
CA SER A 114 -14.53 7.90 25.26
C SER A 114 -14.12 9.00 24.28
N ASP A 115 -13.57 10.09 24.80
CA ASP A 115 -12.98 11.16 23.99
C ASP A 115 -11.48 10.91 23.66
N SER A 116 -10.91 9.82 24.19
CA SER A 116 -9.51 9.49 23.96
C SER A 116 -9.30 8.90 22.57
N ILE A 117 -8.40 9.51 21.82
CA ILE A 117 -8.00 9.08 20.46
C ILE A 117 -6.55 8.62 20.50
N HIS A 118 -6.25 7.46 19.90
CA HIS A 118 -4.90 6.95 19.74
C HIS A 118 -4.60 6.54 18.31
N ALA A 119 -3.32 6.58 17.92
CA ALA A 119 -2.88 6.18 16.58
C ALA A 119 -2.71 4.66 16.47
N LEU A 120 -2.84 4.12 15.24
CA LEU A 120 -2.51 2.74 14.92
C LEU A 120 -1.03 2.45 15.14
N THR A 121 -0.18 3.39 14.73
CA THR A 121 1.27 3.31 14.84
C THR A 121 1.88 4.70 14.96
N ASP A 122 3.02 4.80 15.61
CA ASP A 122 3.91 5.97 15.68
C ASP A 122 5.06 5.91 14.64
N LYS A 123 5.15 4.80 13.90
CA LYS A 123 6.10 4.68 12.80
C LYS A 123 5.51 5.23 11.50
N PRO A 124 6.38 5.70 10.58
CA PRO A 124 5.96 6.04 9.22
C PRO A 124 5.24 4.86 8.57
N ALA A 125 4.13 5.16 7.91
CA ALA A 125 3.29 4.17 7.24
C ALA A 125 2.59 4.79 6.04
N LEU A 126 2.36 4.01 5.00
CA LEU A 126 1.48 4.35 3.90
C LEU A 126 0.46 3.24 3.73
N ILE A 127 -0.71 3.41 4.35
CA ILE A 127 -1.78 2.42 4.36
C ILE A 127 -2.61 2.60 3.08
N LEU A 128 -2.72 1.52 2.30
CA LEU A 128 -3.53 1.50 1.08
C LEU A 128 -4.96 1.05 1.36
N THR A 129 -5.11 -0.01 2.17
CA THR A 129 -6.40 -0.57 2.53
C THR A 129 -6.43 -0.90 4.01
N ALA A 130 -7.59 -0.73 4.62
CA ALA A 130 -7.90 -1.22 5.97
C ALA A 130 -9.28 -1.89 5.90
N THR A 131 -9.30 -3.22 5.94
CA THR A 131 -10.49 -4.04 5.75
C THR A 131 -10.93 -4.67 7.06
N TYR A 132 -12.17 -4.43 7.46
CA TYR A 132 -12.79 -5.08 8.61
C TYR A 132 -13.33 -6.46 8.24
N LEU A 133 -12.90 -7.49 8.96
CA LEU A 133 -13.32 -8.86 8.71
C LEU A 133 -14.69 -9.16 9.38
N LYS A 134 -15.75 -8.54 8.87
CA LYS A 134 -17.11 -8.66 9.40
C LYS A 134 -17.56 -10.11 9.57
N ALA A 135 -17.29 -10.98 8.59
CA ALA A 135 -17.64 -12.39 8.65
C ALA A 135 -16.97 -13.14 9.82
N VAL A 136 -15.71 -12.76 10.17
CA VAL A 136 -15.02 -13.31 11.34
C VAL A 136 -15.65 -12.79 12.64
N SER A 137 -15.99 -11.50 12.67
CA SER A 137 -16.70 -10.92 13.81
C SER A 137 -18.03 -11.61 14.08
N ASP A 138 -18.83 -11.84 13.04
CA ASP A 138 -20.15 -12.44 13.17
C ASP A 138 -20.07 -13.89 13.67
N ARG A 139 -19.08 -14.65 13.21
CA ARG A 139 -18.92 -16.09 13.55
C ARG A 139 -18.10 -16.33 14.82
N ALA A 140 -16.95 -15.70 14.93
CA ALA A 140 -15.97 -15.97 15.99
C ALA A 140 -15.96 -14.91 17.10
N LYS A 141 -16.75 -13.85 16.97
CA LYS A 141 -16.80 -12.70 17.88
C LYS A 141 -15.45 -12.01 18.04
N LYS A 142 -14.60 -12.10 17.00
CA LYS A 142 -13.30 -11.44 16.94
C LYS A 142 -13.34 -10.31 15.92
N GLN A 143 -13.20 -9.09 16.38
CA GLN A 143 -13.22 -7.89 15.56
C GLN A 143 -11.80 -7.59 15.08
N ILE A 144 -11.48 -8.01 13.84
CA ILE A 144 -10.14 -7.96 13.27
C ILE A 144 -10.14 -7.06 12.05
N MET A 145 -9.08 -6.24 11.93
CA MET A 145 -8.75 -5.44 10.76
C MET A 145 -7.55 -6.05 10.02
N VAL A 146 -7.59 -6.00 8.69
CA VAL A 146 -6.47 -6.36 7.79
C VAL A 146 -5.99 -5.11 7.09
N TYR A 147 -4.67 -4.93 7.00
CA TYR A 147 -4.09 -3.77 6.32
C TYR A 147 -3.12 -4.20 5.23
N THR A 148 -3.23 -3.57 4.05
CA THR A 148 -2.16 -3.59 3.06
C THR A 148 -1.47 -2.24 3.08
N MET A 149 -0.15 -2.22 3.25
CA MET A 149 0.58 -0.98 3.47
C MET A 149 2.05 -1.11 3.08
N TYR A 150 2.70 0.04 2.93
CA TYR A 150 4.15 0.17 2.89
C TYR A 150 4.62 0.66 4.25
N ASP A 151 5.66 0.02 4.81
CA ASP A 151 6.12 0.24 6.18
C ASP A 151 7.63 0.53 6.28
N ILE A 152 8.37 0.28 5.21
CA ILE A 152 9.82 0.44 5.14
C ILE A 152 10.19 0.98 3.75
N ASP A 153 11.08 1.99 3.71
CA ASP A 153 11.74 2.46 2.49
C ASP A 153 12.78 1.39 2.06
N THR A 154 12.32 0.46 1.22
CA THR A 154 13.12 -0.72 0.81
C THR A 154 14.03 -0.43 -0.36
N ASN A 155 13.69 0.54 -1.21
CA ASN A 155 14.48 0.99 -2.34
C ASN A 155 15.47 2.11 -1.97
N ARG A 156 15.39 2.64 -0.73
CA ARG A 156 16.27 3.66 -0.13
C ARG A 156 16.31 4.99 -0.88
N ASP A 157 15.21 5.36 -1.51
CA ASP A 157 15.10 6.64 -2.19
C ASP A 157 14.72 7.81 -1.25
N GLY A 158 14.48 7.51 0.04
CA GLY A 158 14.12 8.46 1.07
C GLY A 158 12.62 8.76 1.13
N LYS A 159 11.80 8.01 0.42
CA LYS A 159 10.35 8.09 0.43
C LYS A 159 9.74 6.76 0.87
N LEU A 160 8.49 6.82 1.28
CA LEU A 160 7.69 5.63 1.53
C LEU A 160 6.53 5.67 0.54
N ASP A 161 6.60 4.85 -0.51
CA ASP A 161 5.62 4.88 -1.58
C ASP A 161 5.40 3.49 -2.25
N THR A 162 4.73 3.47 -3.38
CA THR A 162 4.39 2.23 -4.10
C THR A 162 5.59 1.54 -4.76
N SER A 163 6.75 2.18 -4.75
CA SER A 163 8.01 1.60 -5.23
C SER A 163 8.70 0.74 -4.17
N ASP A 164 8.17 0.70 -2.94
CA ASP A 164 8.65 -0.15 -1.86
C ASP A 164 7.93 -1.50 -1.82
N ILE A 165 8.31 -2.35 -0.88
CA ILE A 165 7.65 -3.64 -0.62
C ILE A 165 6.33 -3.42 0.13
N LYS A 166 5.26 -3.97 -0.45
CA LYS A 166 3.94 -4.00 0.16
C LYS A 166 3.85 -5.11 1.20
N SER A 167 3.34 -4.77 2.38
CA SER A 167 3.25 -5.64 3.56
C SER A 167 1.80 -5.88 3.98
N LEU A 168 1.58 -6.97 4.69
CA LEU A 168 0.28 -7.36 5.27
C LEU A 168 0.35 -7.32 6.79
N TYR A 169 -0.65 -6.64 7.39
CA TYR A 169 -0.77 -6.47 8.83
C TYR A 169 -2.16 -6.85 9.33
N LEU A 170 -2.26 -7.18 10.61
CA LEU A 170 -3.50 -7.36 11.34
C LEU A 170 -3.53 -6.47 12.56
N SER A 171 -4.73 -6.08 13.00
CA SER A 171 -4.98 -5.55 14.33
C SER A 171 -6.36 -5.98 14.85
N GLU A 172 -6.63 -5.74 16.12
CA GLU A 172 -8.00 -5.65 16.62
C GLU A 172 -8.67 -4.39 16.08
N ILE A 173 -10.01 -4.34 16.11
CA ILE A 173 -10.79 -3.18 15.66
C ILE A 173 -10.43 -1.89 16.40
N SER A 174 -9.88 -2.02 17.59
CA SER A 174 -9.36 -0.91 18.38
C SER A 174 -8.02 -0.37 17.90
N GLY A 175 -7.37 -0.97 16.91
CA GLY A 175 -5.97 -0.72 16.55
C GLY A 175 -4.96 -1.43 17.44
N ALA A 176 -5.39 -2.06 18.53
CA ALA A 176 -4.50 -2.82 19.40
C ALA A 176 -3.94 -4.06 18.70
N ARG A 177 -2.79 -4.55 19.19
CA ARG A 177 -2.08 -5.71 18.64
C ARG A 177 -1.71 -5.57 17.17
N PHE A 178 -1.41 -4.36 16.71
CA PHE A 178 -0.98 -4.12 15.35
C PHE A 178 0.29 -4.92 15.02
N THR A 179 0.16 -5.92 14.15
CA THR A 179 1.17 -6.96 13.92
C THR A 179 1.37 -7.22 12.44
N LYS A 180 2.62 -7.17 11.97
CA LYS A 180 3.01 -7.60 10.63
C LYS A 180 2.90 -9.11 10.53
N ILE A 181 2.26 -9.62 9.48
CA ILE A 181 2.14 -11.06 9.22
C ILE A 181 2.85 -11.50 7.93
N SER A 182 3.12 -10.57 7.00
CA SER A 182 4.01 -10.87 5.87
C SER A 182 5.47 -10.85 6.31
N PRO A 183 6.33 -11.75 5.79
CA PRO A 183 7.76 -11.70 6.04
C PRO A 183 8.40 -10.41 5.50
N ASP A 184 9.47 -9.95 6.18
CA ASP A 184 10.26 -8.83 5.67
C ASP A 184 10.93 -9.19 4.34
N PHE A 185 11.06 -8.20 3.46
CA PHE A 185 11.65 -8.33 2.12
C PHE A 185 10.94 -9.33 1.19
N GLN A 186 9.70 -9.69 1.48
CA GLN A 186 8.82 -10.40 0.57
C GLN A 186 7.65 -9.48 0.16
N GLU A 187 7.48 -9.28 -1.14
CA GLU A 187 6.38 -8.48 -1.69
C GLU A 187 5.06 -9.21 -1.50
N LEU A 188 4.06 -8.57 -0.89
CA LEU A 188 2.70 -9.10 -0.81
C LEU A 188 2.07 -9.11 -2.21
N ILE A 189 1.69 -10.29 -2.68
CA ILE A 189 0.93 -10.44 -3.92
C ILE A 189 -0.54 -10.11 -3.65
N ASP A 190 -1.19 -10.93 -2.80
CA ASP A 190 -2.60 -10.84 -2.47
C ASP A 190 -2.92 -11.55 -1.15
N TRP A 191 -4.17 -11.37 -0.70
CA TRP A 191 -4.74 -12.11 0.42
C TRP A 191 -6.22 -12.41 0.19
N SER A 192 -6.75 -13.43 0.88
CA SER A 192 -8.15 -13.82 0.84
C SER A 192 -8.60 -14.45 2.15
N LEU A 193 -9.82 -14.13 2.58
CA LEU A 193 -10.45 -14.75 3.73
C LEU A 193 -11.25 -15.99 3.30
N ILE A 194 -10.95 -17.14 3.90
CA ILE A 194 -11.81 -18.33 3.80
C ILE A 194 -12.66 -18.41 5.06
N GLU A 195 -13.87 -17.84 4.97
CA GLU A 195 -14.78 -17.67 6.09
C GLU A 195 -15.11 -18.98 6.79
N SER A 196 -15.35 -20.07 6.03
CA SER A 196 -15.71 -21.38 6.59
C SER A 196 -14.63 -21.97 7.50
N LYS A 197 -13.39 -21.51 7.38
CA LYS A 197 -12.23 -21.92 8.17
C LYS A 197 -11.75 -20.85 9.15
N ASN A 198 -12.31 -19.64 9.14
CA ASN A 198 -11.76 -18.47 9.82
C ASN A 198 -10.26 -18.28 9.56
N ARG A 199 -9.82 -18.46 8.31
CA ARG A 199 -8.42 -18.36 7.92
C ARG A 199 -8.22 -17.27 6.89
N LEU A 200 -7.22 -16.43 7.14
CA LEU A 200 -6.69 -15.48 6.18
C LEU A 200 -5.54 -16.16 5.44
N TYR A 201 -5.70 -16.39 4.14
CA TYR A 201 -4.67 -16.87 3.24
C TYR A 201 -4.00 -15.70 2.54
N PHE A 202 -2.70 -15.79 2.33
CA PHE A 202 -1.99 -14.77 1.58
C PHE A 202 -0.77 -15.35 0.85
N ARG A 203 -0.37 -14.67 -0.22
CA ARG A 203 0.82 -15.01 -0.98
C ARG A 203 1.82 -13.87 -0.94
N THR A 204 3.09 -14.24 -0.86
CA THR A 204 4.21 -13.32 -1.01
C THR A 204 5.18 -13.86 -2.04
N VAL A 205 5.99 -12.98 -2.63
CA VAL A 205 7.10 -13.37 -3.50
C VAL A 205 8.41 -12.92 -2.88
N GLU A 206 9.40 -13.82 -2.91
CA GLU A 206 10.74 -13.58 -2.40
C GLU A 206 11.71 -13.43 -3.58
N ASP A 207 12.43 -12.29 -3.62
CA ASP A 207 13.52 -12.06 -4.57
C ASP A 207 14.72 -12.96 -4.21
N THR A 208 14.74 -14.15 -4.80
CA THR A 208 15.73 -15.18 -4.51
C THR A 208 17.09 -14.90 -5.13
N ASN A 209 17.12 -14.21 -6.25
CA ASN A 209 18.36 -13.84 -6.94
C ASN A 209 18.95 -12.51 -6.45
N LYS A 210 18.22 -11.78 -5.60
CA LYS A 210 18.57 -10.50 -4.97
C LYS A 210 18.91 -9.40 -6.00
N ASN A 211 18.19 -9.40 -7.12
CA ASN A 211 18.32 -8.35 -8.12
C ASN A 211 17.50 -7.08 -7.80
N GLY A 212 16.69 -7.14 -6.73
CA GLY A 212 15.82 -6.05 -6.26
C GLY A 212 14.52 -5.92 -7.03
N GLN A 213 14.21 -6.85 -7.92
CA GLN A 213 12.97 -6.92 -8.68
C GLN A 213 12.24 -8.22 -8.35
N PHE A 214 10.91 -8.22 -8.52
CA PHE A 214 10.08 -9.40 -8.32
C PHE A 214 9.58 -9.88 -9.67
N ASP A 215 10.10 -11.03 -10.14
CA ASP A 215 9.81 -11.56 -11.47
C ASP A 215 9.52 -13.07 -11.46
N LYS A 216 9.40 -13.68 -12.65
CA LYS A 216 9.08 -15.10 -12.83
C LYS A 216 10.16 -16.08 -12.31
N ASN A 217 11.36 -15.59 -11.98
CA ASN A 217 12.47 -16.42 -11.49
C ASN A 217 12.45 -16.50 -9.95
N ASP A 218 11.53 -15.77 -9.32
CA ASP A 218 11.41 -15.66 -7.88
C ASP A 218 10.44 -16.67 -7.29
N VAL A 219 10.54 -16.90 -5.98
CA VAL A 219 9.75 -17.93 -5.29
C VAL A 219 8.50 -17.34 -4.66
N VAL A 220 7.34 -17.89 -5.03
CA VAL A 220 6.06 -17.56 -4.39
C VAL A 220 5.86 -18.43 -3.16
N HIS A 221 5.57 -17.78 -2.03
CA HIS A 221 5.23 -18.41 -0.77
C HIS A 221 3.72 -18.35 -0.52
N TYR A 222 3.16 -19.45 -0.03
CA TYR A 222 1.74 -19.58 0.30
C TYR A 222 1.60 -19.73 1.82
N ASN A 223 0.87 -18.80 2.42
CA ASN A 223 0.75 -18.71 3.86
C ASN A 223 -0.70 -18.55 4.30
N TYR A 224 -0.98 -18.86 5.55
CA TYR A 224 -2.25 -18.53 6.18
C TYR A 224 -2.07 -18.22 7.67
N VAL A 225 -3.05 -17.49 8.21
CA VAL A 225 -3.23 -17.26 9.64
C VAL A 225 -4.59 -17.79 10.05
N ASP A 226 -4.65 -18.58 11.11
CA ASP A 226 -5.91 -19.00 11.72
C ASP A 226 -6.38 -17.93 12.71
N LEU A 227 -7.45 -17.22 12.33
CA LEU A 227 -8.00 -16.10 13.08
C LEU A 227 -8.82 -16.55 14.29
N SER A 228 -9.10 -17.84 14.43
CA SER A 228 -9.79 -18.41 15.61
C SER A 228 -8.87 -18.42 16.83
N ASN A 229 -7.56 -18.47 16.62
CA ASN A 229 -6.56 -18.47 17.70
C ASN A 229 -6.38 -17.07 18.30
N ASN A 230 -5.90 -17.02 19.55
CA ASN A 230 -5.57 -15.74 20.18
C ASN A 230 -4.26 -15.16 19.66
N GLU A 231 -3.37 -15.99 19.13
CA GLU A 231 -2.13 -15.56 18.50
C GLU A 231 -2.22 -15.71 16.98
N TRP A 232 -1.82 -14.67 16.25
CA TRP A 232 -1.76 -14.68 14.80
C TRP A 232 -0.45 -15.29 14.32
N LYS A 233 -0.38 -16.63 14.41
CA LYS A 233 0.77 -17.39 13.95
C LYS A 233 0.63 -17.68 12.45
N VAL A 234 1.63 -17.29 11.69
CA VAL A 234 1.71 -17.59 10.26
C VAL A 234 2.14 -19.06 10.08
N SER A 235 1.45 -19.75 9.21
CA SER A 235 1.73 -21.12 8.78
C SER A 235 1.83 -21.17 7.26
N SER A 236 2.85 -21.86 6.76
CA SER A 236 3.01 -22.07 5.31
C SER A 236 2.28 -23.34 4.86
N TYR A 237 1.90 -23.38 3.60
CA TYR A 237 1.33 -24.56 2.95
C TYR A 237 1.78 -24.64 1.49
N GLN A 238 1.68 -25.80 0.88
CA GLN A 238 2.09 -26.04 -0.50
C GLN A 238 0.86 -26.50 -1.28
N PRO A 239 0.30 -25.64 -2.19
CA PRO A 239 -0.83 -26.03 -3.02
C PRO A 239 -0.42 -26.70 -4.33
N ILE A 240 0.87 -26.64 -4.67
CA ILE A 240 1.50 -27.21 -5.89
C ILE A 240 2.76 -27.98 -5.53
#